data_38ea8267613e49c9dde674b13a1e0bc4
#
_entry.id   38ea8267613e49c9dde674b13a1e0bc4
#
_cell.length_a   1.000
_cell.length_b   1.000
_cell.length_c   1.000
_cell.angle_alpha   90.00
_cell.angle_beta   90.00
_cell.angle_gamma   90.00
#
_symmetry.space_group_name_H-M   'P 1'
#
loop_
_entity.id
_entity.type
_entity.pdbx_description
1 polymer ?
#
loop_
_entity_poly.entity_id
_entity_poly.type
_entity_poly.pdbx_seq_one_letter_code
_entity_poly.pdbx_strand_id
1 'polypeptide(L)'
;KGPGGRLGKLGLAVERACKGKKIAKIITIDAAQKLEGEKTGSVAEGIGVAMGGPGVQKSRIEEVAVRLRIPLDAVAIKMSPFQAIKPMSIKVVNAIDKAVERLRMRVKAAPKGSNIVVIGVGNTCGIPNTNKNLKSVINVIKREARRKKEEEKKKQKKGFFKKAKKGDYDDDDSPNGGPSNLGMFMSFMYSRIRH
;
A
#
# COMPACT_ATOMS: atom_id res chain seq x y z
N LYS A 1 -3.11 -0.95 -15.41
CA LYS A 1 -2.84 0.42 -15.85
C LYS A 1 -2.68 1.27 -14.60
N GLY A 2 -1.54 1.91 -14.42
CA GLY A 2 -1.31 2.81 -13.30
C GLY A 2 -2.04 4.15 -13.45
N PRO A 3 -1.87 5.07 -12.47
CA PRO A 3 -2.33 6.44 -12.58
C PRO A 3 -1.83 7.07 -13.89
N GLY A 4 -2.71 7.76 -14.60
CA GLY A 4 -2.44 8.27 -15.95
C GLY A 4 -2.76 7.27 -17.07
N GLY A 5 -3.07 6.01 -16.75
CA GLY A 5 -3.67 5.08 -17.71
C GLY A 5 -5.09 5.51 -18.07
N ARG A 6 -5.52 5.25 -19.30
CA ARG A 6 -6.91 5.49 -19.69
C ARG A 6 -7.83 4.53 -18.94
N LEU A 7 -8.51 5.02 -17.90
CA LEU A 7 -9.48 4.26 -17.08
C LEU A 7 -10.86 4.16 -17.75
N GLY A 8 -11.03 4.76 -18.93
CA GLY A 8 -12.33 4.86 -19.60
C GLY A 8 -13.26 5.88 -18.93
N LYS A 9 -14.53 5.77 -19.23
CA LYS A 9 -15.59 6.67 -18.71
C LYS A 9 -16.24 6.03 -17.48
N LEU A 10 -15.49 5.95 -16.34
CA LEU A 10 -15.94 5.25 -15.13
C LEU A 10 -17.24 5.82 -14.56
N GLY A 11 -17.38 7.14 -14.52
CA GLY A 11 -18.62 7.79 -14.06
C GLY A 11 -19.83 7.40 -14.89
N LEU A 12 -19.70 7.30 -16.22
CA LEU A 12 -20.76 6.82 -17.10
C LEU A 12 -21.09 5.34 -16.86
N ALA A 13 -20.08 4.52 -16.58
CA ALA A 13 -20.29 3.09 -16.25
C ALA A 13 -21.10 2.94 -14.96
N VAL A 14 -20.79 3.75 -13.94
CA VAL A 14 -21.53 3.78 -12.66
C VAL A 14 -22.97 4.24 -12.89
N GLU A 15 -23.17 5.32 -13.66
CA GLU A 15 -24.51 5.81 -14.00
C GLU A 15 -25.36 4.72 -14.67
N ARG A 16 -24.80 4.02 -15.66
CA ARG A 16 -25.47 2.89 -16.32
C ARG A 16 -25.74 1.71 -15.37
N ALA A 17 -24.82 1.41 -14.49
CA ALA A 17 -25.00 0.34 -13.50
C ALA A 17 -26.13 0.63 -12.50
N CYS A 18 -26.35 1.90 -12.18
CA CYS A 18 -27.42 2.34 -11.27
C CYS A 18 -28.77 2.54 -11.96
N LYS A 19 -28.80 2.74 -13.30
CA LYS A 19 -30.02 3.05 -14.03
C LYS A 19 -31.07 1.95 -13.91
N GLY A 20 -32.29 2.32 -13.49
CA GLY A 20 -33.43 1.39 -13.36
C GLY A 20 -33.27 0.33 -12.27
N LYS A 21 -32.31 0.48 -11.35
CA LYS A 21 -32.08 -0.46 -10.25
C LYS A 21 -32.16 0.25 -8.91
N LYS A 22 -32.70 -0.44 -7.90
CA LYS A 22 -32.63 0.01 -6.52
C LYS A 22 -31.26 -0.36 -5.95
N ILE A 23 -30.36 0.62 -5.90
CA ILE A 23 -29.02 0.47 -5.35
C ILE A 23 -29.02 0.99 -3.92
N ALA A 24 -28.60 0.17 -2.96
CA ALA A 24 -28.55 0.54 -1.56
C ALA A 24 -27.28 1.31 -1.20
N LYS A 25 -26.19 1.08 -1.93
CA LYS A 25 -24.90 1.69 -1.64
C LYS A 25 -23.95 1.62 -2.85
N ILE A 26 -23.11 2.64 -2.98
CA ILE A 26 -21.92 2.62 -3.85
C ILE A 26 -20.69 2.59 -2.96
N ILE A 27 -19.72 1.74 -3.26
CA ILE A 27 -18.45 1.65 -2.52
C ILE A 27 -17.30 1.78 -3.52
N THR A 28 -16.43 2.76 -3.31
CA THR A 28 -15.22 2.93 -4.11
C THR A 28 -14.01 2.34 -3.40
N ILE A 29 -13.11 1.72 -4.15
CA ILE A 29 -11.82 1.24 -3.65
C ILE A 29 -10.73 1.90 -4.49
N ASP A 30 -9.84 2.64 -3.85
CA ASP A 30 -8.85 3.46 -4.55
C ASP A 30 -7.54 3.59 -3.77
N ALA A 31 -6.56 4.22 -4.41
CA ALA A 31 -5.36 4.72 -3.78
C ALA A 31 -5.61 6.15 -3.26
N ALA A 32 -5.14 6.44 -2.06
CA ALA A 32 -5.12 7.80 -1.54
C ALA A 32 -3.69 8.25 -1.24
N GLN A 33 -3.43 9.55 -1.39
CA GLN A 33 -2.17 10.12 -0.99
C GLN A 33 -1.99 10.00 0.52
N LYS A 34 -0.84 9.48 0.94
CA LYS A 34 -0.46 9.50 2.35
C LYS A 34 0.05 10.87 2.76
N LEU A 35 -0.20 11.27 3.98
CA LEU A 35 0.44 12.42 4.62
C LEU A 35 1.87 12.07 5.04
N GLU A 36 2.66 13.10 5.33
CA GLU A 36 3.98 12.92 5.93
C GLU A 36 3.86 12.19 7.28
N GLY A 37 4.77 11.26 7.53
CA GLY A 37 4.70 10.40 8.73
C GLY A 37 3.74 9.19 8.62
N GLU A 38 2.77 9.19 7.70
CA GLU A 38 1.89 8.04 7.52
C GLU A 38 2.59 6.86 6.83
N LYS A 39 2.17 5.65 7.22
CA LYS A 39 2.74 4.41 6.66
C LYS A 39 2.09 4.08 5.32
N THR A 40 2.90 3.76 4.30
CA THR A 40 2.40 3.18 3.05
C THR A 40 1.69 1.86 3.33
N GLY A 41 0.51 1.67 2.73
CA GLY A 41 -0.33 0.50 2.96
C GLY A 41 -1.30 0.66 4.15
N SER A 42 -1.37 1.83 4.79
CA SER A 42 -2.48 2.12 5.70
C SER A 42 -3.78 2.13 4.92
N VAL A 43 -4.82 1.53 5.48
CA VAL A 43 -6.17 1.53 4.91
C VAL A 43 -7.00 2.56 5.65
N ALA A 44 -7.61 3.47 4.91
CA ALA A 44 -8.55 4.47 5.39
C ALA A 44 -9.95 4.22 4.83
N GLU A 45 -10.94 4.66 5.55
CA GLU A 45 -12.35 4.63 5.14
C GLU A 45 -12.93 6.03 5.24
N GLY A 46 -13.88 6.33 4.38
CA GLY A 46 -14.53 7.63 4.35
C GLY A 46 -15.81 7.63 3.54
N ILE A 47 -16.39 8.81 3.40
CA ILE A 47 -17.55 9.09 2.55
C ILE A 47 -17.05 9.81 1.30
N GLY A 48 -17.64 9.54 0.14
CA GLY A 48 -17.25 10.13 -1.13
C GLY A 48 -16.30 9.26 -1.94
N VAL A 49 -15.60 9.85 -2.91
CA VAL A 49 -14.66 9.16 -3.80
C VAL A 49 -13.24 9.61 -3.50
N ALA A 50 -12.39 8.69 -3.06
CA ALA A 50 -10.98 8.95 -2.78
C ALA A 50 -10.16 8.84 -4.08
N MET A 51 -10.30 9.76 -5.02
CA MET A 51 -9.53 9.77 -6.25
C MET A 51 -8.48 10.88 -6.27
N GLY A 52 -7.22 10.50 -6.53
CA GLY A 52 -6.21 11.43 -6.99
C GLY A 52 -6.20 11.45 -8.52
N GLY A 53 -6.58 12.56 -9.16
CA GLY A 53 -6.56 12.68 -10.62
C GLY A 53 -7.55 13.74 -11.14
N PRO A 54 -7.61 13.99 -12.45
CA PRO A 54 -8.55 14.98 -13.01
C PRO A 54 -9.98 14.62 -12.61
N GLY A 55 -10.60 15.53 -11.88
CA GLY A 55 -11.81 15.32 -11.08
C GLY A 55 -13.08 14.89 -11.81
N VAL A 56 -13.11 14.92 -13.16
CA VAL A 56 -14.31 14.71 -13.96
C VAL A 56 -15.02 13.38 -13.68
N GLN A 57 -14.26 12.27 -13.54
CA GLN A 57 -14.89 10.96 -13.30
C GLN A 57 -15.33 10.81 -11.84
N LYS A 58 -14.60 11.41 -10.91
CA LYS A 58 -14.95 11.49 -9.50
C LYS A 58 -16.25 12.26 -9.33
N SER A 59 -16.31 13.51 -9.82
CA SER A 59 -17.49 14.36 -9.73
C SER A 59 -18.72 13.66 -10.31
N ARG A 60 -18.56 12.96 -11.44
CA ARG A 60 -19.68 12.24 -12.06
C ARG A 60 -20.20 11.09 -11.20
N ILE A 61 -19.33 10.37 -10.49
CA ILE A 61 -19.76 9.32 -9.55
C ILE A 61 -20.52 9.97 -8.37
N GLU A 62 -19.99 11.06 -7.83
CA GLU A 62 -20.62 11.80 -6.74
C GLU A 62 -21.97 12.39 -7.16
N GLU A 63 -22.07 12.99 -8.36
CA GLU A 63 -23.31 13.50 -8.93
C GLU A 63 -24.37 12.40 -9.08
N VAL A 64 -23.96 11.21 -9.55
CA VAL A 64 -24.88 10.05 -9.66
C VAL A 64 -25.37 9.62 -8.29
N ALA A 65 -24.48 9.54 -7.31
CA ALA A 65 -24.82 9.16 -5.94
C ALA A 65 -25.79 10.16 -5.30
N VAL A 66 -25.52 11.46 -5.45
CA VAL A 66 -26.38 12.53 -4.93
C VAL A 66 -27.74 12.54 -5.63
N ARG A 67 -27.78 12.53 -6.98
CA ARG A 67 -29.00 12.55 -7.77
C ARG A 67 -29.93 11.38 -7.44
N LEU A 68 -29.35 10.19 -7.24
CA LEU A 68 -30.11 8.98 -6.93
C LEU A 68 -30.28 8.74 -5.42
N ARG A 69 -29.76 9.64 -4.57
CA ARG A 69 -29.76 9.54 -3.10
C ARG A 69 -29.17 8.21 -2.60
N ILE A 70 -28.09 7.77 -3.23
CA ILE A 70 -27.39 6.53 -2.88
C ILE A 70 -26.20 6.88 -1.97
N PRO A 71 -26.09 6.29 -0.77
CA PRO A 71 -24.91 6.44 0.07
C PRO A 71 -23.61 6.02 -0.66
N LEU A 72 -22.55 6.82 -0.53
CA LEU A 72 -21.28 6.62 -1.21
C LEU A 72 -20.15 6.50 -0.18
N ASP A 73 -19.63 5.29 -0.04
CA ASP A 73 -18.50 4.99 0.85
C ASP A 73 -17.20 4.83 0.05
N ALA A 74 -16.08 5.09 0.69
CA ALA A 74 -14.74 4.88 0.13
C ALA A 74 -13.88 4.01 1.05
N VAL A 75 -13.10 3.12 0.44
CA VAL A 75 -11.98 2.40 1.06
C VAL A 75 -10.73 2.76 0.29
N ALA A 76 -9.72 3.31 0.96
CA ALA A 76 -8.52 3.80 0.32
C ALA A 76 -7.26 3.17 0.90
N ILE A 77 -6.32 2.74 0.04
CA ILE A 77 -4.99 2.31 0.43
C ILE A 77 -4.04 3.49 0.28
N LYS A 78 -3.44 3.93 1.39
CA LYS A 78 -2.55 5.10 1.41
C LYS A 78 -1.19 4.79 0.82
N MET A 79 -0.73 5.65 -0.10
CA MET A 79 0.59 5.57 -0.73
C MET A 79 1.07 6.94 -1.19
N SER A 80 2.37 7.10 -1.45
CA SER A 80 2.87 8.34 -2.05
C SER A 80 2.56 8.40 -3.55
N PRO A 81 2.52 9.59 -4.17
CA PRO A 81 2.36 9.73 -5.62
C PRO A 81 3.38 8.94 -6.41
N PHE A 82 4.65 8.92 -5.96
CA PHE A 82 5.71 8.12 -6.58
C PHE A 82 5.46 6.62 -6.52
N GLN A 83 4.81 6.13 -5.47
CA GLN A 83 4.46 4.71 -5.37
C GLN A 83 3.27 4.37 -6.26
N ALA A 84 2.36 5.30 -6.45
CA ALA A 84 1.20 5.10 -7.33
C ALA A 84 1.60 4.92 -8.81
N ILE A 85 2.64 5.62 -9.29
CA ILE A 85 3.11 5.54 -10.68
C ILE A 85 4.17 4.45 -10.93
N LYS A 86 4.57 3.70 -9.90
CA LYS A 86 5.55 2.61 -9.98
C LYS A 86 4.87 1.25 -9.89
N PRO A 87 5.59 0.14 -10.19
CA PRO A 87 5.10 -1.20 -9.90
C PRO A 87 4.72 -1.35 -8.43
N MET A 88 3.67 -2.13 -8.15
CA MET A 88 3.10 -2.29 -6.82
C MET A 88 4.16 -2.74 -5.81
N SER A 89 4.25 -2.02 -4.71
CA SER A 89 5.17 -2.38 -3.62
C SER A 89 4.57 -3.48 -2.73
N ILE A 90 5.43 -4.24 -2.06
CA ILE A 90 5.00 -5.27 -1.10
C ILE A 90 4.15 -4.70 0.04
N LYS A 91 4.38 -3.43 0.44
CA LYS A 91 3.57 -2.76 1.46
C LYS A 91 2.14 -2.57 1.02
N VAL A 92 1.92 -2.27 -0.26
CA VAL A 92 0.58 -2.14 -0.86
C VAL A 92 -0.07 -3.51 -1.01
N VAL A 93 0.69 -4.53 -1.47
CA VAL A 93 0.18 -5.92 -1.55
C VAL A 93 -0.32 -6.41 -0.20
N ASN A 94 0.44 -6.17 0.87
CA ASN A 94 0.06 -6.60 2.22
C ASN A 94 -1.16 -5.83 2.79
N ALA A 95 -1.51 -4.69 2.20
CA ALA A 95 -2.69 -3.92 2.57
C ALA A 95 -3.99 -4.40 1.90
N ILE A 96 -3.89 -5.21 0.84
CA ILE A 96 -5.05 -5.65 0.05
C ILE A 96 -6.02 -6.43 0.92
N ASP A 97 -5.55 -7.38 1.72
CA ASP A 97 -6.42 -8.21 2.56
C ASP A 97 -7.21 -7.35 3.56
N LYS A 98 -6.55 -6.35 4.16
CA LYS A 98 -7.19 -5.39 5.06
C LYS A 98 -8.23 -4.52 4.33
N ALA A 99 -7.94 -4.08 3.11
CA ALA A 99 -8.90 -3.32 2.31
C ALA A 99 -10.12 -4.18 1.94
N VAL A 100 -9.91 -5.46 1.61
CA VAL A 100 -10.99 -6.43 1.34
C VAL A 100 -11.83 -6.67 2.59
N GLU A 101 -11.21 -6.77 3.77
CA GLU A 101 -11.93 -6.88 5.03
C GLU A 101 -12.83 -5.67 5.28
N ARG A 102 -12.33 -4.46 5.09
CA ARG A 102 -13.10 -3.22 5.21
C ARG A 102 -14.25 -3.17 4.22
N LEU A 103 -13.99 -3.55 2.96
CA LEU A 103 -15.06 -3.68 1.96
C LEU A 103 -16.15 -4.64 2.41
N ARG A 104 -15.79 -5.83 2.90
CA ARG A 104 -16.76 -6.83 3.40
C ARG A 104 -17.60 -6.29 4.54
N MET A 105 -17.01 -5.54 5.46
CA MET A 105 -17.76 -4.90 6.55
C MET A 105 -18.79 -3.90 6.01
N ARG A 106 -18.40 -3.06 5.02
CA ARG A 106 -19.29 -2.09 4.39
C ARG A 106 -20.42 -2.76 3.61
N VAL A 107 -20.14 -3.87 2.93
CA VAL A 107 -21.15 -4.67 2.24
C VAL A 107 -22.13 -5.30 3.23
N LYS A 108 -21.63 -5.87 4.34
CA LYS A 108 -22.48 -6.48 5.39
C LYS A 108 -23.37 -5.47 6.10
N ALA A 109 -22.96 -4.21 6.17
CA ALA A 109 -23.76 -3.14 6.78
C ALA A 109 -24.93 -2.67 5.90
N ALA A 110 -25.02 -3.11 4.64
CA ALA A 110 -26.15 -2.82 3.79
C ALA A 110 -27.32 -3.80 4.06
N PRO A 111 -28.57 -3.42 3.75
CA PRO A 111 -29.72 -4.29 3.92
C PRO A 111 -29.57 -5.61 3.15
N LYS A 112 -29.94 -6.73 3.76
CA LYS A 112 -29.87 -8.05 3.11
C LYS A 112 -30.68 -8.05 1.80
N GLY A 113 -30.13 -8.71 0.78
CA GLY A 113 -30.76 -8.80 -0.55
C GLY A 113 -30.72 -7.51 -1.39
N SER A 114 -30.09 -6.45 -0.90
CA SER A 114 -29.94 -5.22 -1.65
C SER A 114 -28.82 -5.27 -2.69
N ASN A 115 -28.96 -4.50 -3.77
CA ASN A 115 -27.91 -4.33 -4.76
C ASN A 115 -26.87 -3.29 -4.28
N ILE A 116 -25.60 -3.62 -4.42
CA ILE A 116 -24.47 -2.73 -4.10
C ILE A 116 -23.60 -2.60 -5.34
N VAL A 117 -23.16 -1.39 -5.66
CA VAL A 117 -22.17 -1.15 -6.72
C VAL A 117 -20.80 -0.98 -6.08
N VAL A 118 -19.86 -1.85 -6.41
CA VAL A 118 -18.47 -1.76 -5.96
C VAL A 118 -17.60 -1.33 -7.14
N ILE A 119 -16.76 -0.33 -6.91
CA ILE A 119 -15.94 0.31 -7.95
C ILE A 119 -14.47 0.23 -7.53
N GLY A 120 -13.67 -0.52 -8.27
CA GLY A 120 -12.21 -0.43 -8.19
C GLY A 120 -11.72 0.68 -9.11
N VAL A 121 -11.09 1.70 -8.57
CA VAL A 121 -10.74 2.91 -9.32
C VAL A 121 -9.30 2.90 -9.77
N GLY A 122 -8.37 2.83 -8.85
CA GLY A 122 -6.95 2.97 -9.11
C GLY A 122 -6.16 1.69 -8.98
N ASN A 123 -5.05 1.63 -9.70
CA ASN A 123 -4.11 0.54 -9.62
C ASN A 123 -2.70 1.06 -9.88
N THR A 124 -1.70 0.47 -9.24
CA THR A 124 -0.29 0.73 -9.55
C THR A 124 0.08 0.12 -10.90
N CYS A 125 1.23 0.54 -11.46
CA CYS A 125 1.69 0.01 -12.74
C CYS A 125 1.93 -1.51 -12.67
N GLY A 126 1.71 -2.21 -13.80
CA GLY A 126 1.95 -3.64 -13.93
C GLY A 126 0.86 -4.56 -13.38
N ILE A 127 -0.21 -4.01 -12.80
CA ILE A 127 -1.35 -4.81 -12.37
C ILE A 127 -2.40 -4.88 -13.50
N PRO A 128 -2.84 -6.08 -13.90
CA PRO A 128 -3.86 -6.24 -14.94
C PRO A 128 -5.26 -5.86 -14.45
N ASN A 129 -6.16 -5.55 -15.39
CA ASN A 129 -7.57 -5.26 -15.07
C ASN A 129 -8.40 -6.53 -14.85
N THR A 130 -7.78 -7.69 -14.94
CA THR A 130 -8.43 -8.99 -14.75
C THR A 130 -7.72 -9.79 -13.67
N ASN A 131 -8.40 -10.76 -13.08
CA ASN A 131 -7.81 -11.63 -12.06
C ASN A 131 -7.01 -12.80 -12.63
N LYS A 132 -7.00 -12.99 -13.97
CA LYS A 132 -6.37 -14.18 -14.61
C LYS A 132 -4.93 -14.45 -14.17
N ASN A 133 -4.11 -13.41 -14.10
CA ASN A 133 -2.69 -13.54 -13.73
C ASN A 133 -2.34 -12.84 -12.40
N LEU A 134 -3.34 -12.46 -11.61
CA LEU A 134 -3.12 -11.65 -10.40
C LEU A 134 -2.23 -12.39 -9.39
N LYS A 135 -2.47 -13.68 -9.15
CA LYS A 135 -1.66 -14.49 -8.23
C LYS A 135 -0.19 -14.55 -8.68
N SER A 136 0.05 -14.74 -9.98
CA SER A 136 1.40 -14.75 -10.55
C SER A 136 2.11 -13.41 -10.33
N VAL A 137 1.45 -12.29 -10.63
CA VAL A 137 2.00 -10.95 -10.43
C VAL A 137 2.34 -10.70 -8.95
N ILE A 138 1.44 -11.05 -8.03
CA ILE A 138 1.67 -10.92 -6.59
C ILE A 138 2.87 -11.77 -6.14
N ASN A 139 3.02 -12.97 -6.66
CA ASN A 139 4.15 -13.84 -6.32
C ASN A 139 5.48 -13.26 -6.82
N VAL A 140 5.50 -12.66 -8.02
CA VAL A 140 6.69 -11.94 -8.52
C VAL A 140 7.05 -10.79 -7.58
N ILE A 141 6.09 -9.95 -7.19
CA ILE A 141 6.30 -8.83 -6.26
C ILE A 141 6.88 -9.32 -4.93
N LYS A 142 6.31 -10.39 -4.35
CA LYS A 142 6.78 -10.98 -3.10
C LYS A 142 8.21 -11.50 -3.21
N ARG A 143 8.54 -12.17 -4.32
CA ARG A 143 9.90 -12.69 -4.58
C ARG A 143 10.93 -11.57 -4.71
N GLU A 144 10.61 -10.53 -5.47
CA GLU A 144 11.49 -9.37 -5.61
C GLU A 144 11.70 -8.61 -4.30
N ALA A 145 10.66 -8.47 -3.50
CA ALA A 145 10.76 -7.85 -2.18
C ALA A 145 11.68 -8.63 -1.24
N ARG A 146 11.61 -9.97 -1.26
CA ARG A 146 12.53 -10.84 -0.49
C ARG A 146 13.96 -10.66 -0.96
N ARG A 147 14.21 -10.71 -2.28
CA ARG A 147 15.55 -10.51 -2.85
C ARG A 147 16.16 -9.18 -2.42
N LYS A 148 15.41 -8.07 -2.57
CA LYS A 148 15.88 -6.75 -2.14
C LYS A 148 16.24 -6.70 -0.64
N LYS A 149 15.40 -7.29 0.21
CA LYS A 149 15.66 -7.37 1.65
C LYS A 149 16.92 -8.16 1.99
N GLU A 150 17.19 -9.24 1.26
CA GLU A 150 18.41 -10.03 1.42
C GLU A 150 19.65 -9.26 0.95
N GLU A 151 19.56 -8.57 -0.19
CA GLU A 151 20.63 -7.70 -0.69
C GLU A 151 20.95 -6.55 0.27
N GLU A 152 19.95 -5.91 0.84
CA GLU A 152 20.12 -4.88 1.87
C GLU A 152 20.81 -5.42 3.12
N LYS A 153 20.40 -6.60 3.61
CA LYS A 153 21.05 -7.26 4.74
C LYS A 153 22.52 -7.59 4.45
N LYS A 154 22.83 -8.06 3.22
CA LYS A 154 24.23 -8.34 2.81
C LYS A 154 25.06 -7.06 2.75
N LYS A 155 24.50 -5.95 2.24
CA LYS A 155 25.18 -4.65 2.20
C LYS A 155 25.44 -4.10 3.61
N GLN A 156 24.46 -4.20 4.51
CA GLN A 156 24.63 -3.77 5.91
C GLN A 156 25.72 -4.58 6.62
N LYS A 157 25.74 -5.92 6.45
CA LYS A 157 26.81 -6.77 7.00
C LYS A 157 28.18 -6.37 6.44
N LYS A 158 28.30 -6.19 5.11
CA LYS A 158 29.58 -5.77 4.50
C LYS A 158 30.04 -4.38 4.98
N GLY A 159 29.09 -3.43 5.16
CA GLY A 159 29.38 -2.11 5.71
C GLY A 159 29.90 -2.17 7.15
N PHE A 160 29.27 -3.01 7.97
CA PHE A 160 29.70 -3.24 9.36
C PHE A 160 31.11 -3.83 9.43
N PHE A 161 31.40 -4.86 8.63
CA PHE A 161 32.75 -5.47 8.57
C PHE A 161 33.84 -4.51 8.05
N LYS A 162 33.49 -3.61 7.08
CA LYS A 162 34.43 -2.58 6.62
C LYS A 162 34.71 -1.54 7.72
N LYS A 163 33.71 -1.18 8.52
CA LYS A 163 33.85 -0.20 9.60
C LYS A 163 34.69 -0.80 10.77
N ALA A 164 34.47 -2.07 11.09
CA ALA A 164 35.27 -2.79 12.09
C ALA A 164 36.73 -2.91 11.66
N LYS A 165 37.04 -3.22 10.39
CA LYS A 165 38.41 -3.27 9.88
C LYS A 165 39.10 -1.91 9.82
N LYS A 166 38.38 -0.80 9.73
CA LYS A 166 38.99 0.54 9.67
C LYS A 166 39.25 1.12 11.07
N GLY A 167 38.67 0.55 12.12
CA GLY A 167 38.92 0.93 13.51
C GLY A 167 40.12 0.27 14.16
N ASP A 168 40.78 -0.71 13.50
CA ASP A 168 41.94 -1.42 14.02
C ASP A 168 43.31 -0.85 13.56
N TYR A 169 43.32 0.34 12.93
CA TYR A 169 44.58 0.95 12.41
C TYR A 169 44.85 2.36 12.93
N ASP A 170 44.23 2.76 14.03
CA ASP A 170 44.64 3.95 14.76
C ASP A 170 45.16 3.52 16.14
N ASP A 171 46.19 2.64 16.16
CA ASP A 171 47.10 2.50 17.30
C ASP A 171 48.17 3.57 17.15
N ASP A 172 47.90 4.72 17.73
CA ASP A 172 48.95 5.66 18.05
C ASP A 172 49.24 5.55 19.57
N ASP A 173 50.51 5.34 19.86
CA ASP A 173 51.13 5.16 21.16
C ASP A 173 50.53 5.99 22.29
N SER A 174 49.93 5.33 23.28
CA SER A 174 49.82 5.83 24.64
C SER A 174 49.87 4.71 25.67
N PRO A 175 50.86 4.69 26.56
CA PRO A 175 51.00 3.68 27.57
C PRO A 175 50.16 4.03 28.80
N ASN A 176 48.91 3.63 28.83
CA ASN A 176 48.20 3.47 30.12
C ASN A 176 46.92 2.61 29.90
N GLY A 177 47.07 1.37 30.35
CA GLY A 177 46.03 0.36 30.20
C GLY A 177 44.86 0.53 31.14
N GLY A 178 43.67 0.40 30.55
CA GLY A 178 42.40 0.06 31.21
C GLY A 178 41.61 -0.84 30.29
N PRO A 179 40.84 -1.84 30.77
CA PRO A 179 40.18 -2.80 29.93
C PRO A 179 39.11 -2.13 29.08
N SER A 180 39.24 -2.25 27.78
CA SER A 180 38.33 -1.69 26.79
C SER A 180 36.89 -2.28 26.94
N ASN A 181 35.92 -1.41 27.09
CA ASN A 181 34.48 -1.70 27.17
C ASN A 181 33.87 -2.34 25.88
N LEU A 182 34.70 -2.80 24.95
CA LEU A 182 34.26 -3.36 23.66
C LEU A 182 33.71 -4.78 23.79
N GLY A 183 34.21 -5.55 24.77
CA GLY A 183 33.72 -6.91 25.05
C GLY A 183 32.31 -6.97 25.61
N MET A 184 31.88 -5.93 26.31
CA MET A 184 30.55 -5.88 26.98
C MET A 184 29.41 -5.51 26.00
N PHE A 185 29.72 -4.77 24.91
CA PHE A 185 28.75 -4.39 23.92
C PHE A 185 28.36 -5.52 22.95
N MET A 186 29.29 -6.43 22.68
CA MET A 186 29.05 -7.61 21.81
C MET A 186 28.19 -8.67 22.48
N SER A 187 28.28 -8.82 23.81
CA SER A 187 27.44 -9.75 24.58
C SER A 187 25.96 -9.32 24.61
N PHE A 188 25.68 -8.00 24.61
CA PHE A 188 24.34 -7.48 24.70
C PHE A 188 23.56 -7.57 23.37
N MET A 189 24.23 -7.60 22.22
CA MET A 189 23.59 -7.75 20.91
C MET A 189 23.27 -9.22 20.56
N TYR A 190 24.00 -10.19 21.11
CA TYR A 190 23.74 -11.61 20.81
C TYR A 190 22.56 -12.20 21.59
N SER A 191 22.20 -11.62 22.75
CA SER A 191 21.07 -12.10 23.56
C SER A 191 19.69 -11.65 23.01
N ARG A 192 19.64 -10.68 22.08
CA ARG A 192 18.38 -10.14 21.54
C ARG A 192 17.93 -10.78 20.22
N ILE A 193 18.66 -11.78 19.72
CA ILE A 193 18.36 -12.48 18.45
C ILE A 193 17.76 -13.88 18.69
N ARG A 194 17.65 -14.31 19.96
CA ARG A 194 16.99 -15.58 20.32
C ARG A 194 15.73 -15.30 21.17
N HIS A 195 14.71 -14.79 20.55
CA HIS A 195 13.29 -15.01 20.96
C HIS A 195 12.40 -14.65 19.79
#